data_b99d5422caf5f027630468e9ab9ee149
#
_entry.id   b99d5422caf5f027630468e9ab9ee149
#
_cell.length_a   1.000
_cell.length_b   1.000
_cell.length_c   1.000
_cell.angle_alpha   90.00
_cell.angle_beta   90.00
_cell.angle_gamma   90.00
#
_symmetry.space_group_name_H-M   'P 1'
#
loop_
_entity.id
_entity.type
_entity.pdbx_description
1 polymer ?
#
loop_
_entity_poly.entity_id
_entity_poly.type
_entity_poly.pdbx_seq_one_letter_code
_entity_poly.pdbx_strand_id
1 'polypeptide(L)'
;MVDAILVWRRLVGAQVRSQLQYRASFALDAFGSFAISFIDFLVVLTLFHNVTRLNTWNVHEVAFLYALSSISFALTDMVIGQLDQFPQKIRDGNFDIVLVRPRGTLFQIIASDFATRRIARVLQGVIVLVYALGGLSIHWTVWRAVVLLVSLPSAVVIFSSIWVVGACIAFWTTDGGEFTNAFTYGGTAMAQYPFDIYASWLRRLLGFVIPLAFVCYFPALYVLGKADPLGLPHVLDFVSPAVALAAAAFSGTVWRVAVRHYRSAGG
;
A
#
# COMPACT_ATOMS: atom_id res chain seq x y z
N MET A 1 -18.90 17.50 2.57
CA MET A 1 -17.85 16.58 3.10
C MET A 1 -18.41 15.70 4.22
N VAL A 2 -19.11 16.23 5.21
CA VAL A 2 -19.66 15.46 6.35
C VAL A 2 -20.56 14.32 5.89
N ASP A 3 -21.44 14.54 4.90
CA ASP A 3 -22.33 13.50 4.35
C ASP A 3 -21.58 12.35 3.65
N ALA A 4 -20.42 12.62 3.02
CA ALA A 4 -19.65 11.59 2.35
C ALA A 4 -19.01 10.62 3.38
N ILE A 5 -18.49 11.15 4.49
CA ILE A 5 -17.91 10.34 5.57
C ILE A 5 -18.99 9.51 6.26
N LEU A 6 -20.17 10.08 6.51
CA LEU A 6 -21.31 9.35 7.10
C LEU A 6 -21.78 8.22 6.19
N VAL A 7 -21.91 8.47 4.89
CA VAL A 7 -22.29 7.45 3.91
C VAL A 7 -21.24 6.35 3.85
N TRP A 8 -19.95 6.71 3.78
CA TRP A 8 -18.86 5.74 3.78
C TRP A 8 -18.89 4.85 5.04
N ARG A 9 -19.01 5.44 6.24
CA ARG A 9 -19.11 4.68 7.48
C ARG A 9 -20.29 3.71 7.51
N ARG A 10 -21.46 4.11 6.99
CA ARG A 10 -22.64 3.25 6.90
C ARG A 10 -22.42 2.09 5.92
N LEU A 11 -21.84 2.35 4.75
CA LEU A 11 -21.52 1.32 3.77
C LEU A 11 -20.50 0.33 4.31
N VAL A 12 -19.37 0.81 4.84
CA VAL A 12 -18.35 -0.04 5.47
C VAL A 12 -18.96 -0.86 6.62
N GLY A 13 -19.76 -0.24 7.49
CA GLY A 13 -20.41 -0.95 8.59
C GLY A 13 -21.41 -2.02 8.12
N ALA A 14 -22.08 -1.83 6.99
CA ALA A 14 -22.96 -2.84 6.40
C ALA A 14 -22.14 -4.02 5.85
N GLN A 15 -21.05 -3.73 5.13
CA GLN A 15 -20.15 -4.73 4.58
C GLN A 15 -19.46 -5.58 5.66
N VAL A 16 -18.96 -4.93 6.71
CA VAL A 16 -18.38 -5.63 7.87
C VAL A 16 -19.38 -6.61 8.46
N ARG A 17 -20.63 -6.17 8.67
CA ARG A 17 -21.68 -7.05 9.21
C ARG A 17 -22.00 -8.21 8.27
N SER A 18 -22.05 -7.97 6.96
CA SER A 18 -22.26 -8.99 5.96
C SER A 18 -21.14 -10.04 5.95
N GLN A 19 -19.87 -9.62 5.98
CA GLN A 19 -18.72 -10.53 6.02
C GLN A 19 -18.67 -11.35 7.32
N LEU A 20 -19.05 -10.75 8.45
CA LEU A 20 -19.10 -11.44 9.75
C LEU A 20 -20.29 -12.42 9.89
N GLN A 21 -21.26 -12.37 8.99
CA GLN A 21 -22.37 -13.33 8.97
C GLN A 21 -21.88 -14.75 8.66
N TYR A 22 -20.86 -14.89 7.80
CA TYR A 22 -20.24 -16.17 7.42
C TYR A 22 -18.92 -16.36 8.18
N ARG A 23 -18.99 -16.50 9.51
CA ARG A 23 -17.83 -16.53 10.41
C ARG A 23 -16.77 -17.55 10.06
N ALA A 24 -17.17 -18.75 9.62
CA ALA A 24 -16.22 -19.82 9.25
C ALA A 24 -15.42 -19.45 7.99
N SER A 25 -16.10 -18.98 6.95
CA SER A 25 -15.43 -18.52 5.71
C SER A 25 -14.52 -17.32 5.99
N PHE A 26 -15.00 -16.36 6.79
CA PHE A 26 -14.19 -15.20 7.20
C PHE A 26 -12.91 -15.63 7.95
N ALA A 27 -13.04 -16.58 8.90
CA ALA A 27 -11.90 -17.07 9.68
C ALA A 27 -10.89 -17.83 8.79
N LEU A 28 -11.37 -18.65 7.85
CA LEU A 28 -10.50 -19.35 6.89
C LEU A 28 -9.77 -18.38 5.96
N ASP A 29 -10.47 -17.40 5.41
CA ASP A 29 -9.87 -16.36 4.55
C ASP A 29 -8.84 -15.51 5.31
N ALA A 30 -9.16 -15.13 6.55
CA ALA A 30 -8.26 -14.37 7.41
C ALA A 30 -7.02 -15.20 7.78
N PHE A 31 -7.20 -16.46 8.16
CA PHE A 31 -6.10 -17.37 8.45
C PHE A 31 -5.23 -17.63 7.23
N GLY A 32 -5.81 -17.88 6.07
CA GLY A 32 -5.08 -18.05 4.81
C GLY A 32 -4.25 -16.80 4.46
N SER A 33 -4.85 -15.62 4.58
CA SER A 33 -4.17 -14.35 4.36
C SER A 33 -3.01 -14.12 5.33
N PHE A 34 -3.22 -14.46 6.62
CA PHE A 34 -2.17 -14.40 7.63
C PHE A 34 -1.03 -15.38 7.32
N ALA A 35 -1.36 -16.64 7.01
CA ALA A 35 -0.37 -17.69 6.73
C ALA A 35 0.50 -17.32 5.52
N ILE A 36 -0.10 -16.86 4.42
CA ILE A 36 0.65 -16.41 3.23
C ILE A 36 1.61 -15.29 3.60
N SER A 37 1.13 -14.23 4.26
CA SER A 37 2.00 -13.12 4.65
C SER A 37 3.08 -13.52 5.66
N PHE A 38 2.79 -14.52 6.51
CA PHE A 38 3.78 -15.04 7.43
C PHE A 38 4.87 -15.85 6.71
N ILE A 39 4.49 -16.63 5.69
CA ILE A 39 5.44 -17.35 4.82
C ILE A 39 6.35 -16.35 4.10
N ASP A 40 5.82 -15.24 3.59
CA ASP A 40 6.63 -14.18 2.97
C ASP A 40 7.68 -13.62 3.95
N PHE A 41 7.32 -13.46 5.23
CA PHE A 41 8.28 -13.05 6.25
C PHE A 41 9.32 -14.14 6.57
N LEU A 42 8.91 -15.42 6.56
CA LEU A 42 9.88 -16.53 6.72
C LEU A 42 10.93 -16.55 5.62
N VAL A 43 10.60 -16.12 4.40
CA VAL A 43 11.59 -15.97 3.31
C VAL A 43 12.66 -14.94 3.71
N VAL A 44 12.27 -13.82 4.33
CA VAL A 44 13.24 -12.83 4.86
C VAL A 44 14.13 -13.46 5.92
N LEU A 45 13.57 -14.20 6.88
CA LEU A 45 14.36 -14.87 7.93
C LEU A 45 15.29 -15.93 7.35
N THR A 46 14.84 -16.69 6.36
CA THR A 46 15.68 -17.71 5.69
C THR A 46 16.85 -17.08 4.95
N LEU A 47 16.64 -15.90 4.32
CA LEU A 47 17.73 -15.14 3.72
C LEU A 47 18.81 -14.81 4.76
N PHE A 48 18.40 -14.31 5.93
CA PHE A 48 19.32 -13.95 7.01
C PHE A 48 19.89 -15.14 7.79
N HIS A 49 19.35 -16.33 7.61
CA HIS A 49 20.01 -17.57 8.09
C HIS A 49 21.32 -17.83 7.33
N ASN A 50 21.37 -17.47 6.04
CA ASN A 50 22.53 -17.69 5.18
C ASN A 50 23.50 -16.51 5.13
N VAL A 51 23.03 -15.29 5.44
CA VAL A 51 23.83 -14.06 5.44
C VAL A 51 23.59 -13.28 6.73
N THR A 52 24.62 -12.77 7.36
CA THR A 52 24.50 -12.01 8.61
C THR A 52 24.02 -10.58 8.39
N ARG A 53 24.27 -10.03 7.21
CA ARG A 53 23.86 -8.66 6.81
C ARG A 53 23.56 -8.60 5.31
N LEU A 54 22.61 -7.77 4.98
CA LEU A 54 22.30 -7.39 3.60
C LEU A 54 22.84 -5.96 3.37
N ASN A 55 24.03 -5.85 2.75
CA ASN A 55 24.85 -4.64 2.77
C ASN A 55 25.12 -4.18 4.22
N THR A 56 24.54 -3.04 4.62
CA THR A 56 24.68 -2.47 5.95
C THR A 56 23.52 -2.83 6.89
N TRP A 57 22.53 -3.62 6.42
CA TRP A 57 21.26 -3.89 7.12
C TRP A 57 21.30 -5.25 7.83
N ASN A 58 20.90 -5.27 9.09
CA ASN A 58 20.69 -6.51 9.84
C ASN A 58 19.24 -7.01 9.72
N VAL A 59 18.95 -8.20 10.22
CA VAL A 59 17.63 -8.84 10.13
C VAL A 59 16.51 -8.00 10.76
N HIS A 60 16.75 -7.36 11.90
CA HIS A 60 15.73 -6.57 12.59
C HIS A 60 15.45 -5.24 11.86
N GLU A 61 16.46 -4.64 11.24
CA GLU A 61 16.29 -3.45 10.42
C GLU A 61 15.49 -3.74 9.15
N VAL A 62 15.76 -4.88 8.49
CA VAL A 62 14.98 -5.32 7.33
C VAL A 62 13.56 -5.75 7.75
N ALA A 63 13.41 -6.44 8.89
CA ALA A 63 12.10 -6.75 9.45
C ALA A 63 11.28 -5.48 9.76
N PHE A 64 11.94 -4.40 10.17
CA PHE A 64 11.29 -3.10 10.38
C PHE A 64 10.76 -2.51 9.07
N LEU A 65 11.56 -2.50 7.99
CA LEU A 65 11.11 -2.07 6.65
C LEU A 65 9.94 -2.95 6.14
N TYR A 66 10.10 -4.26 6.26
CA TYR A 66 9.07 -5.23 5.91
C TYR A 66 7.75 -4.94 6.62
N ALA A 67 7.81 -4.74 7.94
CA ALA A 67 6.62 -4.49 8.75
C ALA A 67 5.89 -3.19 8.34
N LEU A 68 6.64 -2.08 8.17
CA LEU A 68 6.07 -0.80 7.74
C LEU A 68 5.41 -0.90 6.36
N SER A 69 6.10 -1.53 5.40
CA SER A 69 5.57 -1.74 4.05
C SER A 69 4.32 -2.62 4.08
N SER A 70 4.38 -3.76 4.80
CA SER A 70 3.27 -4.73 4.87
C SER A 70 2.04 -4.16 5.56
N ILE A 71 2.18 -3.44 6.68
CA ILE A 71 1.08 -2.77 7.37
C ILE A 71 0.43 -1.74 6.45
N SER A 72 1.24 -0.88 5.84
CA SER A 72 0.74 0.20 4.97
C SER A 72 0.03 -0.36 3.75
N PHE A 73 0.59 -1.40 3.12
CA PHE A 73 -0.03 -2.06 1.99
C PHE A 73 -1.33 -2.78 2.36
N ALA A 74 -1.34 -3.52 3.49
CA ALA A 74 -2.53 -4.21 3.95
C ALA A 74 -3.67 -3.24 4.29
N LEU A 75 -3.38 -2.08 4.88
CA LEU A 75 -4.34 -1.01 5.12
C LEU A 75 -4.86 -0.42 3.80
N THR A 76 -3.98 -0.21 2.83
CA THR A 76 -4.35 0.25 1.48
C THR A 76 -5.27 -0.74 0.80
N ASP A 77 -4.88 -2.01 0.76
CA ASP A 77 -5.61 -3.10 0.14
C ASP A 77 -6.99 -3.32 0.80
N MET A 78 -7.11 -3.10 2.10
CA MET A 78 -8.38 -3.16 2.81
C MET A 78 -9.37 -2.08 2.34
N VAL A 79 -8.85 -0.89 1.99
CA VAL A 79 -9.68 0.26 1.61
C VAL A 79 -9.96 0.31 0.11
N ILE A 80 -8.96 0.02 -0.73
CA ILE A 80 -9.05 0.23 -2.18
C ILE A 80 -8.72 -1.00 -3.03
N GLY A 81 -8.44 -2.16 -2.43
CA GLY A 81 -8.08 -3.40 -3.15
C GLY A 81 -9.10 -3.87 -4.18
N GLN A 82 -10.37 -3.42 -4.09
CA GLN A 82 -11.38 -3.67 -5.11
C GLN A 82 -11.07 -3.00 -6.47
N LEU A 83 -10.09 -2.10 -6.54
CA LEU A 83 -9.60 -1.56 -7.81
C LEU A 83 -8.91 -2.62 -8.68
N ASP A 84 -8.47 -3.74 -8.12
CA ASP A 84 -7.96 -4.89 -8.89
C ASP A 84 -9.04 -5.46 -9.82
N GLN A 85 -10.31 -5.39 -9.41
CA GLN A 85 -11.44 -5.85 -10.21
C GLN A 85 -11.99 -4.76 -11.15
N PHE A 86 -11.39 -3.57 -11.15
CA PHE A 86 -11.89 -2.46 -11.94
C PHE A 86 -11.83 -2.72 -13.46
N PRO A 87 -10.77 -3.34 -14.02
CA PRO A 87 -10.75 -3.73 -15.43
C PRO A 87 -11.94 -4.62 -15.82
N GLN A 88 -12.30 -5.55 -14.94
CA GLN A 88 -13.47 -6.41 -15.16
C GLN A 88 -14.79 -5.60 -15.14
N LYS A 89 -14.94 -4.67 -14.20
CA LYS A 89 -16.13 -3.81 -14.14
C LYS A 89 -16.31 -2.96 -15.40
N ILE A 90 -15.21 -2.53 -16.04
CA ILE A 90 -15.26 -1.82 -17.32
C ILE A 90 -15.72 -2.76 -18.43
N ARG A 91 -15.12 -3.96 -18.54
CA ARG A 91 -15.49 -4.95 -19.55
C ARG A 91 -16.95 -5.37 -19.48
N ASP A 92 -17.49 -5.52 -18.28
CA ASP A 92 -18.86 -5.93 -18.03
C ASP A 92 -19.88 -4.78 -18.18
N GLY A 93 -19.44 -3.55 -18.54
CA GLY A 93 -20.30 -2.36 -18.61
C GLY A 93 -20.82 -1.85 -17.27
N ASN A 94 -20.40 -2.44 -16.16
CA ASN A 94 -20.88 -2.08 -14.81
C ASN A 94 -20.44 -0.67 -14.39
N PHE A 95 -19.47 -0.07 -15.07
CA PHE A 95 -19.05 1.30 -14.80
C PHE A 95 -20.10 2.34 -15.22
N ASP A 96 -20.96 2.06 -16.18
CA ASP A 96 -22.05 2.94 -16.60
C ASP A 96 -23.00 3.25 -15.43
N ILE A 97 -23.26 2.25 -14.58
CA ILE A 97 -24.09 2.41 -13.37
C ILE A 97 -23.44 3.39 -12.37
N VAL A 98 -22.11 3.43 -12.33
CA VAL A 98 -21.37 4.36 -11.45
C VAL A 98 -21.44 5.79 -11.96
N LEU A 99 -21.45 5.98 -13.29
CA LEU A 99 -21.50 7.30 -13.93
C LEU A 99 -22.84 8.03 -13.73
N VAL A 100 -23.95 7.31 -13.68
CA VAL A 100 -25.28 7.94 -13.51
C VAL A 100 -25.59 8.35 -12.07
N ARG A 101 -24.80 7.94 -11.10
CA ARG A 101 -25.01 8.29 -9.70
C ARG A 101 -24.41 9.67 -9.36
N PRO A 102 -25.08 10.49 -8.53
CA PRO A 102 -24.68 11.87 -8.23
C PRO A 102 -23.52 11.95 -7.22
N ARG A 103 -22.49 11.12 -7.36
CA ARG A 103 -21.29 11.07 -6.50
C ARG A 103 -20.05 10.85 -7.35
N GLY A 104 -18.88 11.30 -6.86
CA GLY A 104 -17.62 11.08 -7.58
C GLY A 104 -17.36 9.59 -7.83
N THR A 105 -17.00 9.24 -9.06
CA THR A 105 -16.87 7.84 -9.50
C THR A 105 -15.83 7.06 -8.69
N LEU A 106 -14.65 7.65 -8.43
CA LEU A 106 -13.62 7.02 -7.61
C LEU A 106 -14.12 6.74 -6.19
N PHE A 107 -14.82 7.69 -5.56
CA PHE A 107 -15.40 7.50 -4.24
C PHE A 107 -16.40 6.34 -4.21
N GLN A 108 -17.25 6.23 -5.22
CA GLN A 108 -18.25 5.15 -5.30
C GLN A 108 -17.58 3.78 -5.41
N ILE A 109 -16.50 3.67 -6.22
CA ILE A 109 -15.75 2.43 -6.37
C ILE A 109 -15.07 2.08 -5.05
N ILE A 110 -14.36 3.02 -4.42
CA ILE A 110 -13.70 2.81 -3.13
C ILE A 110 -14.71 2.42 -2.04
N ALA A 111 -15.91 2.99 -2.06
CA ALA A 111 -16.96 2.67 -1.09
C ALA A 111 -17.74 1.38 -1.41
N SER A 112 -17.51 0.76 -2.57
CA SER A 112 -18.28 -0.43 -3.00
C SER A 112 -17.89 -1.71 -2.27
N ASP A 113 -16.66 -1.81 -1.78
CA ASP A 113 -16.19 -2.96 -1.00
C ASP A 113 -15.16 -2.53 0.03
N PHE A 114 -15.14 -3.22 1.16
CA PHE A 114 -14.18 -3.03 2.25
C PHE A 114 -13.75 -4.41 2.76
N ALA A 115 -12.53 -4.80 2.41
CA ALA A 115 -12.03 -6.15 2.65
C ALA A 115 -11.54 -6.35 4.09
N THR A 116 -12.47 -6.54 5.06
CA THR A 116 -12.13 -6.70 6.49
C THR A 116 -11.26 -7.93 6.78
N ARG A 117 -11.33 -8.97 5.95
CA ARG A 117 -10.45 -10.17 6.07
C ARG A 117 -8.95 -9.81 5.99
N ARG A 118 -8.62 -8.67 5.39
CA ARG A 118 -7.23 -8.19 5.28
C ARG A 118 -6.64 -7.66 6.59
N ILE A 119 -7.46 -7.51 7.62
CA ILE A 119 -6.99 -7.15 8.97
C ILE A 119 -5.99 -8.18 9.52
N ALA A 120 -6.08 -9.43 9.06
CA ALA A 120 -5.14 -10.48 9.43
C ALA A 120 -3.70 -10.20 8.93
N ARG A 121 -3.56 -9.58 7.75
CA ARG A 121 -2.25 -9.11 7.24
C ARG A 121 -1.72 -7.92 8.04
N VAL A 122 -2.59 -7.01 8.44
CA VAL A 122 -2.20 -5.91 9.33
C VAL A 122 -1.66 -6.45 10.65
N LEU A 123 -2.37 -7.43 11.24
CA LEU A 123 -1.95 -8.08 12.48
C LEU A 123 -0.59 -8.78 12.32
N GLN A 124 -0.39 -9.51 11.23
CA GLN A 124 0.91 -10.12 10.91
C GLN A 124 2.01 -9.08 10.81
N GLY A 125 1.78 -7.97 10.10
CA GLY A 125 2.74 -6.87 10.01
C GLY A 125 3.05 -6.24 11.37
N VAL A 126 2.07 -6.10 12.25
CA VAL A 126 2.28 -5.62 13.63
C VAL A 126 3.12 -6.61 14.45
N ILE A 127 2.89 -7.91 14.32
CA ILE A 127 3.71 -8.94 14.98
C ILE A 127 5.17 -8.82 14.53
N VAL A 128 5.40 -8.67 13.21
CA VAL A 128 6.76 -8.47 12.69
C VAL A 128 7.37 -7.15 13.16
N LEU A 129 6.56 -6.09 13.28
CA LEU A 129 7.03 -4.81 13.82
C LEU A 129 7.50 -4.96 15.28
N VAL A 130 6.73 -5.67 16.11
CA VAL A 130 7.11 -5.95 17.50
C VAL A 130 8.40 -6.77 17.57
N TYR A 131 8.54 -7.80 16.73
CA TYR A 131 9.76 -8.58 16.60
C TYR A 131 10.95 -7.69 16.21
N ALA A 132 10.79 -6.83 15.21
CA ALA A 132 11.82 -5.91 14.75
C ALA A 132 12.27 -4.96 15.87
N LEU A 133 11.30 -4.32 16.53
CA LEU A 133 11.57 -3.37 17.63
C LEU A 133 12.23 -4.03 18.83
N GLY A 134 11.94 -5.29 19.10
CA GLY A 134 12.57 -6.05 20.19
C GLY A 134 14.07 -6.31 19.99
N GLY A 135 14.55 -6.32 18.74
CA GLY A 135 15.97 -6.51 18.43
C GLY A 135 16.72 -5.23 18.05
N LEU A 136 16.04 -4.08 18.05
CA LEU A 136 16.60 -2.78 17.67
C LEU A 136 16.85 -1.90 18.90
N SER A 137 18.04 -1.33 19.01
CA SER A 137 18.40 -0.35 20.05
C SER A 137 18.06 1.07 19.59
N ILE A 138 16.76 1.39 19.45
CA ILE A 138 16.31 2.70 19.00
C ILE A 138 16.32 3.68 20.19
N HIS A 139 17.06 4.78 20.07
CA HIS A 139 16.94 5.91 21.00
C HIS A 139 15.68 6.70 20.67
N TRP A 140 14.58 6.34 21.33
CA TRP A 140 13.30 7.00 21.09
C TRP A 140 13.31 8.47 21.46
N THR A 141 12.97 9.29 20.49
CA THR A 141 12.70 10.72 20.66
C THR A 141 11.29 11.01 20.18
N VAL A 142 10.69 12.12 20.65
CA VAL A 142 9.37 12.54 20.20
C VAL A 142 9.32 12.64 18.66
N TRP A 143 10.36 13.16 18.04
CA TRP A 143 10.43 13.31 16.58
C TRP A 143 10.46 11.96 15.84
N ARG A 144 11.19 10.96 16.35
CA ARG A 144 11.20 9.61 15.76
C ARG A 144 9.84 8.95 15.83
N ALA A 145 9.14 9.10 16.97
CA ALA A 145 7.77 8.61 17.11
C ALA A 145 6.80 9.35 16.16
N VAL A 146 6.91 10.66 16.02
CA VAL A 146 6.09 11.46 15.09
C VAL A 146 6.35 11.03 13.65
N VAL A 147 7.60 10.89 13.23
CA VAL A 147 7.94 10.45 11.87
C VAL A 147 7.35 9.05 11.60
N LEU A 148 7.48 8.11 12.52
CA LEU A 148 6.90 6.79 12.38
C LEU A 148 5.36 6.83 12.26
N LEU A 149 4.69 7.61 13.12
CA LEU A 149 3.23 7.73 13.10
C LEU A 149 2.70 8.41 11.84
N VAL A 150 3.44 9.38 11.29
CA VAL A 150 3.06 10.11 10.09
C VAL A 150 3.43 9.36 8.82
N SER A 151 4.49 8.54 8.84
CA SER A 151 4.91 7.75 7.69
C SER A 151 3.88 6.69 7.29
N LEU A 152 3.23 6.02 8.24
CA LEU A 152 2.23 5.00 7.96
C LEU A 152 1.03 5.52 7.13
N PRO A 153 0.31 6.59 7.53
CA PRO A 153 -0.75 7.15 6.69
C PRO A 153 -0.22 7.72 5.36
N SER A 154 0.99 8.30 5.34
CA SER A 154 1.62 8.75 4.10
C SER A 154 1.87 7.60 3.14
N ALA A 155 2.37 6.48 3.63
CA ALA A 155 2.58 5.26 2.85
C ALA A 155 1.27 4.70 2.28
N VAL A 156 0.18 4.68 3.09
CA VAL A 156 -1.15 4.28 2.63
C VAL A 156 -1.61 5.16 1.47
N VAL A 157 -1.42 6.47 1.55
CA VAL A 157 -1.81 7.41 0.48
C VAL A 157 -0.94 7.21 -0.77
N ILE A 158 0.37 6.97 -0.62
CA ILE A 158 1.27 6.70 -1.76
C ILE A 158 0.86 5.41 -2.47
N PHE A 159 0.69 4.30 -1.74
CA PHE A 159 0.22 3.04 -2.32
C PHE A 159 -1.15 3.18 -2.99
N SER A 160 -2.08 3.89 -2.33
CA SER A 160 -3.40 4.20 -2.90
C SER A 160 -3.29 4.93 -4.23
N SER A 161 -2.38 5.90 -4.32
CA SER A 161 -2.17 6.69 -5.53
C SER A 161 -1.61 5.85 -6.67
N ILE A 162 -0.66 4.94 -6.39
CA ILE A 162 -0.12 3.99 -7.35
C ILE A 162 -1.24 3.07 -7.88
N TRP A 163 -2.09 2.57 -6.97
CA TRP A 163 -3.20 1.69 -7.33
C TRP A 163 -4.24 2.39 -8.21
N VAL A 164 -4.60 3.62 -7.88
CA VAL A 164 -5.53 4.43 -8.67
C VAL A 164 -4.97 4.70 -10.07
N VAL A 165 -3.69 5.06 -10.18
CA VAL A 165 -3.02 5.28 -11.49
C VAL A 165 -3.01 3.99 -12.30
N GLY A 166 -2.67 2.86 -11.68
CA GLY A 166 -2.71 1.55 -12.31
C GLY A 166 -4.10 1.19 -12.82
N ALA A 167 -5.13 1.38 -12.00
CA ALA A 167 -6.52 1.12 -12.38
C ALA A 167 -6.97 2.00 -13.57
N CYS A 168 -6.44 3.22 -13.72
CA CYS A 168 -6.76 4.07 -14.85
C CYS A 168 -6.36 3.47 -16.21
N ILE A 169 -5.37 2.57 -16.25
CA ILE A 169 -4.93 1.91 -17.48
C ILE A 169 -6.08 1.14 -18.13
N ALA A 170 -7.00 0.62 -17.33
CA ALA A 170 -8.17 -0.11 -17.80
C ALA A 170 -9.12 0.72 -18.70
N PHE A 171 -9.01 2.04 -18.68
CA PHE A 171 -9.79 2.90 -19.61
C PHE A 171 -9.26 2.88 -21.05
N TRP A 172 -8.02 2.43 -21.25
CA TRP A 172 -7.37 2.37 -22.58
C TRP A 172 -7.07 0.95 -23.03
N THR A 173 -6.89 0.02 -22.06
CA THR A 173 -6.52 -1.38 -22.37
C THR A 173 -7.40 -2.35 -21.62
N THR A 174 -7.75 -3.46 -22.24
CA THR A 174 -8.56 -4.53 -21.61
C THR A 174 -7.77 -5.33 -20.58
N ASP A 175 -6.42 -5.33 -20.66
CA ASP A 175 -5.52 -6.16 -19.83
C ASP A 175 -4.71 -5.34 -18.80
N GLY A 176 -5.20 -4.17 -18.41
CA GLY A 176 -4.52 -3.28 -17.47
C GLY A 176 -4.29 -3.86 -16.06
N GLY A 177 -4.96 -4.95 -15.70
CA GLY A 177 -4.85 -5.58 -14.38
C GLY A 177 -3.46 -6.10 -14.07
N GLU A 178 -2.83 -6.82 -15.00
CA GLU A 178 -1.48 -7.38 -14.80
C GLU A 178 -0.42 -6.29 -14.60
N PHE A 179 -0.54 -5.21 -15.38
CA PHE A 179 0.35 -4.07 -15.24
C PHE A 179 0.17 -3.39 -13.85
N THR A 180 -1.07 -3.22 -13.41
CA THR A 180 -1.38 -2.67 -12.08
C THR A 180 -0.75 -3.53 -10.99
N ASN A 181 -0.92 -4.86 -11.06
CA ASN A 181 -0.39 -5.82 -10.10
C ASN A 181 1.15 -5.77 -10.02
N ALA A 182 1.84 -5.58 -11.13
CA ALA A 182 3.30 -5.46 -11.13
C ALA A 182 3.80 -4.27 -10.29
N PHE A 183 3.07 -3.16 -10.29
CA PHE A 183 3.47 -1.97 -9.51
C PHE A 183 2.89 -1.93 -8.10
N THR A 184 1.76 -2.54 -7.84
CA THR A 184 1.16 -2.61 -6.49
C THR A 184 1.80 -3.72 -5.67
N TYR A 185 1.63 -4.98 -6.05
CA TYR A 185 2.18 -6.12 -5.32
C TYR A 185 3.70 -6.24 -5.49
N GLY A 186 4.21 -6.09 -6.73
CA GLY A 186 5.65 -6.06 -6.99
C GLY A 186 6.34 -4.88 -6.32
N GLY A 187 5.74 -3.69 -6.35
CA GLY A 187 6.22 -2.52 -5.64
C GLY A 187 6.30 -2.71 -4.13
N THR A 188 5.29 -3.36 -3.55
CA THR A 188 5.29 -3.70 -2.11
C THR A 188 6.44 -4.64 -1.76
N ALA A 189 6.63 -5.70 -2.54
CA ALA A 189 7.73 -6.65 -2.32
C ALA A 189 9.09 -5.94 -2.36
N MET A 190 9.26 -4.96 -3.26
CA MET A 190 10.49 -4.17 -3.31
C MET A 190 10.63 -3.18 -2.15
N ALA A 191 9.55 -2.59 -1.68
CA ALA A 191 9.58 -1.68 -0.54
C ALA A 191 9.85 -2.38 0.81
N GLN A 192 9.73 -3.70 0.86
CA GLN A 192 10.07 -4.51 2.04
C GLN A 192 11.58 -4.64 2.28
N TYR A 193 12.39 -4.32 1.28
CA TYR A 193 13.85 -4.41 1.35
C TYR A 193 14.52 -3.03 1.23
N PRO A 194 15.77 -2.89 1.72
CA PRO A 194 16.51 -1.65 1.58
C PRO A 194 16.74 -1.27 0.13
N PHE A 195 16.53 0.00 -0.23
CA PHE A 195 16.67 0.47 -1.62
C PHE A 195 18.11 0.45 -2.15
N ASP A 196 19.10 0.43 -1.27
CA ASP A 196 20.52 0.38 -1.63
C ASP A 196 20.99 -0.95 -2.22
N ILE A 197 20.20 -2.03 -2.10
CA ILE A 197 20.51 -3.33 -2.72
C ILE A 197 20.16 -3.38 -4.22
N TYR A 198 19.27 -2.49 -4.69
CA TYR A 198 18.80 -2.51 -6.06
C TYR A 198 19.76 -1.79 -7.02
N ALA A 199 19.76 -2.21 -8.30
CA ALA A 199 20.50 -1.54 -9.36
C ALA A 199 20.09 -0.06 -9.47
N SER A 200 21.03 0.82 -9.81
CA SER A 200 20.85 2.29 -9.79
C SER A 200 19.66 2.78 -10.64
N TRP A 201 19.42 2.17 -11.81
CA TRP A 201 18.29 2.54 -12.66
C TRP A 201 16.94 2.17 -12.01
N LEU A 202 16.85 0.98 -11.40
CA LEU A 202 15.65 0.48 -10.75
C LEU A 202 15.33 1.30 -9.49
N ARG A 203 16.36 1.66 -8.74
CA ARG A 203 16.30 2.54 -7.59
C ARG A 203 15.73 3.92 -7.94
N ARG A 204 16.19 4.51 -9.07
CA ARG A 204 15.67 5.79 -9.55
C ARG A 204 14.21 5.69 -9.98
N LEU A 205 13.85 4.64 -10.70
CA LEU A 205 12.48 4.40 -11.16
C LEU A 205 11.54 4.19 -9.97
N LEU A 206 11.83 3.21 -9.11
CA LEU A 206 10.93 2.80 -8.03
C LEU A 206 11.05 3.67 -6.76
N GLY A 207 12.17 4.36 -6.61
CA GLY A 207 12.35 5.27 -5.47
C GLY A 207 11.72 6.63 -5.67
N PHE A 208 11.83 7.20 -6.88
CA PHE A 208 11.48 8.59 -7.15
C PHE A 208 10.37 8.76 -8.19
N VAL A 209 10.34 7.98 -9.28
CA VAL A 209 9.26 8.06 -10.28
C VAL A 209 8.00 7.40 -9.73
N ILE A 210 8.15 6.20 -9.14
CA ILE A 210 7.09 5.50 -8.40
C ILE A 210 7.45 5.57 -6.92
N PRO A 211 7.11 6.60 -6.17
CA PRO A 211 7.79 7.07 -4.96
C PRO A 211 7.77 6.07 -3.78
N LEU A 212 8.18 4.82 -4.05
CA LEU A 212 8.15 3.71 -3.08
C LEU A 212 9.20 3.88 -1.96
N ALA A 213 10.32 4.59 -2.21
CA ALA A 213 11.30 4.84 -1.15
C ALA A 213 10.72 5.70 -0.01
N PHE A 214 9.72 6.53 -0.31
CA PHE A 214 9.03 7.37 0.67
C PHE A 214 7.97 6.62 1.48
N VAL A 215 7.65 5.38 1.10
CA VAL A 215 6.71 4.53 1.84
C VAL A 215 7.30 4.14 3.20
N CYS A 216 8.52 3.60 3.20
CA CYS A 216 9.15 3.12 4.43
C CYS A 216 10.66 3.40 4.53
N TYR A 217 11.42 3.42 3.41
CA TYR A 217 12.89 3.49 3.44
C TYR A 217 13.41 4.78 4.09
N PHE A 218 13.05 5.95 3.60
CA PHE A 218 13.50 7.21 4.16
C PHE A 218 13.01 7.44 5.60
N PRO A 219 11.72 7.26 5.95
CA PRO A 219 11.29 7.34 7.34
C PRO A 219 12.03 6.37 8.27
N ALA A 220 12.31 5.14 7.79
CA ALA A 220 13.02 4.14 8.57
C ALA A 220 14.48 4.54 8.83
N LEU A 221 15.19 5.14 7.88
CA LEU A 221 16.55 5.65 8.10
C LEU A 221 16.58 6.62 9.27
N TYR A 222 15.64 7.57 9.33
CA TYR A 222 15.57 8.52 10.44
C TYR A 222 15.24 7.85 11.78
N VAL A 223 14.23 6.97 11.80
CA VAL A 223 13.81 6.28 13.03
C VAL A 223 14.95 5.41 13.58
N LEU A 224 15.66 4.70 12.70
CA LEU A 224 16.81 3.86 13.06
C LEU A 224 18.06 4.67 13.40
N GLY A 225 18.11 5.96 13.04
CA GLY A 225 19.31 6.79 13.19
C GLY A 225 20.43 6.36 12.26
N LYS A 226 20.10 5.83 11.09
CA LYS A 226 21.04 5.28 10.12
C LYS A 226 21.35 6.29 9.03
N ALA A 227 22.62 6.49 8.71
CA ALA A 227 23.01 7.29 7.57
C ALA A 227 22.53 6.60 6.28
N ASP A 228 22.06 7.40 5.31
CA ASP A 228 21.64 6.85 4.02
C ASP A 228 22.85 6.30 3.27
N PRO A 229 22.91 4.99 2.95
CA PRO A 229 23.99 4.39 2.17
C PRO A 229 24.14 5.01 0.77
N LEU A 230 23.13 5.73 0.29
CA LEU A 230 23.11 6.40 -1.01
C LEU A 230 23.66 7.84 -0.96
N GLY A 231 23.94 8.36 0.23
CA GLY A 231 24.43 9.72 0.44
C GLY A 231 23.40 10.81 0.09
N LEU A 232 22.11 10.49 0.14
CA LEU A 232 21.05 11.47 -0.14
C LEU A 232 20.81 12.38 1.06
N PRO A 233 20.29 13.61 0.84
CA PRO A 233 20.05 14.57 1.92
C PRO A 233 19.03 14.07 2.96
N HIS A 234 19.30 14.24 4.23
CA HIS A 234 18.41 13.89 5.35
C HIS A 234 17.00 14.55 5.31
N VAL A 235 16.83 15.60 4.51
CA VAL A 235 15.51 16.20 4.29
C VAL A 235 14.52 15.19 3.74
N LEU A 236 14.97 14.22 2.95
CA LEU A 236 14.10 13.19 2.35
C LEU A 236 13.43 12.30 3.39
N ASP A 237 14.02 12.16 4.58
CA ASP A 237 13.47 11.37 5.68
C ASP A 237 12.10 11.90 6.17
N PHE A 238 11.83 13.19 5.95
CA PHE A 238 10.63 13.90 6.40
C PHE A 238 9.64 14.23 5.28
N VAL A 239 9.98 14.00 4.02
CA VAL A 239 9.20 14.46 2.86
C VAL A 239 8.04 13.54 2.52
N SER A 240 7.94 12.35 3.13
CA SER A 240 6.88 11.37 2.86
C SER A 240 5.46 11.96 2.85
N PRO A 241 5.05 12.85 3.78
CA PRO A 241 3.71 13.46 3.73
C PRO A 241 3.51 14.37 2.51
N ALA A 242 4.53 15.14 2.13
CA ALA A 242 4.45 16.00 0.95
C ALA A 242 4.37 15.17 -0.34
N VAL A 243 5.14 14.10 -0.43
CA VAL A 243 5.08 13.13 -1.54
C VAL A 243 3.72 12.46 -1.60
N ALA A 244 3.15 12.08 -0.46
CA ALA A 244 1.82 11.49 -0.38
C ALA A 244 0.74 12.45 -0.93
N LEU A 245 0.78 13.73 -0.55
CA LEU A 245 -0.14 14.75 -1.06
C LEU A 245 0.03 14.97 -2.56
N ALA A 246 1.27 15.05 -3.04
CA ALA A 246 1.57 15.19 -4.47
C ALA A 246 1.07 13.97 -5.27
N ALA A 247 1.31 12.75 -4.78
CA ALA A 247 0.84 11.52 -5.38
C ALA A 247 -0.69 11.44 -5.42
N ALA A 248 -1.37 11.84 -4.34
CA ALA A 248 -2.82 11.91 -4.29
C ALA A 248 -3.41 12.93 -5.28
N ALA A 249 -2.80 14.11 -5.40
CA ALA A 249 -3.20 15.12 -6.36
C ALA A 249 -2.99 14.63 -7.81
N PHE A 250 -1.85 14.01 -8.08
CA PHE A 250 -1.53 13.42 -9.37
C PHE A 250 -2.51 12.32 -9.76
N SER A 251 -2.70 11.32 -8.90
CA SER A 251 -3.60 10.19 -9.14
C SER A 251 -5.05 10.65 -9.32
N GLY A 252 -5.51 11.63 -8.54
CA GLY A 252 -6.83 12.23 -8.69
C GLY A 252 -7.01 12.98 -10.02
N THR A 253 -5.93 13.58 -10.53
CA THR A 253 -5.94 14.25 -11.84
C THR A 253 -5.98 13.21 -12.97
N VAL A 254 -5.12 12.18 -12.90
CA VAL A 254 -5.09 11.07 -13.85
C VAL A 254 -6.46 10.39 -13.92
N TRP A 255 -7.10 10.12 -12.77
CA TRP A 255 -8.44 9.55 -12.71
C TRP A 255 -9.48 10.41 -13.44
N ARG A 256 -9.49 11.74 -13.19
CA ARG A 256 -10.45 12.65 -13.84
C ARG A 256 -10.26 12.68 -15.36
N VAL A 257 -9.02 12.63 -15.83
CA VAL A 257 -8.70 12.57 -17.27
C VAL A 257 -9.12 11.22 -17.83
N ALA A 258 -8.79 10.11 -17.16
CA ALA A 258 -9.11 8.76 -17.59
C ALA A 258 -10.63 8.53 -17.74
N VAL A 259 -11.42 8.97 -16.77
CA VAL A 259 -12.90 8.86 -16.83
C VAL A 259 -13.47 9.58 -18.05
N ARG A 260 -12.88 10.68 -18.52
CA ARG A 260 -13.34 11.39 -19.74
C ARG A 260 -13.09 10.61 -21.03
N HIS A 261 -12.16 9.65 -21.01
CA HIS A 261 -11.85 8.79 -22.16
C HIS A 261 -12.64 7.48 -22.15
N TYR A 262 -13.45 7.26 -21.11
CA TYR A 262 -14.29 6.07 -21.04
C TYR A 262 -15.29 6.03 -22.20
N ARG A 263 -15.39 4.87 -22.85
CA ARG A 263 -16.43 4.53 -23.83
C ARG A 263 -17.18 3.32 -23.31
N SER A 264 -18.50 3.40 -23.31
CA SER A 264 -19.34 2.28 -22.89
C SER A 264 -19.08 1.05 -23.76
N ALA A 265 -18.91 -0.11 -23.13
CA ALA A 265 -18.76 -1.39 -23.84
C ALA A 265 -20.09 -1.96 -24.35
N GLY A 266 -21.21 -1.35 -23.99
CA GLY A 266 -22.57 -1.81 -24.28
C GLY A 266 -23.32 -0.94 -25.27
N GLY A 267 -22.65 -0.12 -26.09
CA GLY A 267 -23.24 0.72 -27.12
C GLY A 267 -23.14 0.14 -28.51
#